data_d476a8eca9cb1ba8918ac6d657cdd124
#
_entry.id   d476a8eca9cb1ba8918ac6d657cdd124
#
_cell.length_a   1.000
_cell.length_b   1.000
_cell.length_c   1.000
_cell.angle_alpha   90.00
_cell.angle_beta   90.00
_cell.angle_gamma   90.00
#
_symmetry.space_group_name_H-M   'P 1'
#
loop_
_entity.id
_entity.type
_entity.pdbx_description
1 polymer ?
#
loop_
_entity_poly.entity_id
_entity_poly.type
_entity_poly.pdbx_seq_one_letter_code
_entity_poly.pdbx_strand_id
1 'polypeptide(L)'
;AFGPFWGFIFGWAQLLIIRTSPAAGISLITANYIGYFIEINQFQKNIIAIFIIILFGIVNYVGVERASFYNKFSSFVKTLGIAVFTTVGLFIYGGEFSNLSPSVQANQNLGPIGNFVAAAILVLFSYLGWDRVGYVAGEMKNPKKIIPLTMFYGLSLIALIYLGANLLYHTVLGIEGVRNSLIVASDTASILFGNPGATIISLVVIISATGSINGTMMSASRLYYAMARDKLLFNWFNYI
;
A
#
# COMPACT_ATOMS: atom_id res chain seq x y z
N ALA A 1 -11.23 16.55 -20.03
CA ALA A 1 -10.43 17.73 -20.34
C ALA A 1 -9.57 17.52 -21.61
N PHE A 2 -8.96 16.34 -21.79
CA PHE A 2 -8.01 16.06 -22.90
C PHE A 2 -8.63 15.28 -24.07
N GLY A 3 -9.94 15.01 -24.05
CA GLY A 3 -10.67 14.30 -25.11
C GLY A 3 -10.80 12.79 -24.89
N PRO A 4 -11.67 12.11 -25.70
CA PRO A 4 -12.00 10.68 -25.50
C PRO A 4 -10.81 9.75 -25.68
N PHE A 5 -9.88 10.05 -26.57
CA PHE A 5 -8.69 9.24 -26.83
C PHE A 5 -7.80 9.08 -25.58
N TRP A 6 -7.50 10.18 -24.89
CA TRP A 6 -6.71 10.15 -23.67
C TRP A 6 -7.46 9.50 -22.52
N GLY A 7 -8.79 9.69 -22.45
CA GLY A 7 -9.65 8.97 -21.51
C GLY A 7 -9.60 7.46 -21.72
N PHE A 8 -9.64 7.01 -22.95
CA PHE A 8 -9.51 5.59 -23.32
C PHE A 8 -8.15 5.03 -22.89
N ILE A 9 -7.04 5.65 -23.26
CA ILE A 9 -5.69 5.20 -22.90
C ILE A 9 -5.53 5.15 -21.37
N PHE A 10 -5.97 6.19 -20.66
CA PHE A 10 -5.91 6.23 -19.20
C PHE A 10 -6.69 5.09 -18.58
N GLY A 11 -7.90 4.83 -19.03
CA GLY A 11 -8.73 3.78 -18.49
C GLY A 11 -8.15 2.38 -18.72
N TRP A 12 -7.64 2.10 -19.92
CA TRP A 12 -6.97 0.84 -20.21
C TRP A 12 -5.66 0.68 -19.42
N ALA A 13 -4.89 1.73 -19.24
CA ALA A 13 -3.71 1.71 -18.38
C ALA A 13 -4.09 1.41 -16.91
N GLN A 14 -5.21 1.96 -16.42
CA GLN A 14 -5.75 1.65 -15.10
C GLN A 14 -6.12 0.16 -14.98
N LEU A 15 -6.80 -0.40 -15.98
CA LEU A 15 -7.23 -1.80 -15.97
C LEU A 15 -6.05 -2.77 -16.03
N LEU A 16 -5.09 -2.55 -16.92
CA LEU A 16 -4.06 -3.53 -17.22
C LEU A 16 -2.82 -3.40 -16.32
N ILE A 17 -2.49 -2.19 -15.85
CA ILE A 17 -1.21 -1.93 -15.19
C ILE A 17 -1.41 -1.24 -13.84
N ILE A 18 -2.03 -0.06 -13.81
CA ILE A 18 -1.96 0.83 -12.64
C ILE A 18 -2.70 0.26 -11.42
N ARG A 19 -3.74 -0.55 -11.62
CA ARG A 19 -4.49 -1.19 -10.51
C ARG A 19 -4.07 -2.63 -10.27
N THR A 20 -3.68 -3.35 -11.29
CA THR A 20 -3.32 -4.77 -11.19
C THR A 20 -1.93 -4.98 -10.60
N SER A 21 -0.92 -4.20 -11.03
CA SER A 21 0.44 -4.35 -10.53
C SER A 21 0.57 -4.09 -9.02
N PRO A 22 0.02 -3.00 -8.44
CA PRO A 22 0.05 -2.82 -6.99
C PRO A 22 -0.72 -3.91 -6.24
N ALA A 23 -1.87 -4.37 -6.75
CA ALA A 23 -2.62 -5.45 -6.11
C ALA A 23 -1.80 -6.74 -6.04
N ALA A 24 -1.11 -7.10 -7.11
CA ALA A 24 -0.21 -8.26 -7.15
C ALA A 24 0.98 -8.08 -6.18
N GLY A 25 1.65 -6.92 -6.21
CA GLY A 25 2.76 -6.63 -5.30
C GLY A 25 2.37 -6.69 -3.83
N ILE A 26 1.25 -6.07 -3.46
CA ILE A 26 0.75 -6.07 -2.08
C ILE A 26 0.33 -7.48 -1.63
N SER A 27 -0.23 -8.30 -2.53
CA SER A 27 -0.59 -9.68 -2.19
C SER A 27 0.64 -10.56 -1.92
N LEU A 28 1.75 -10.35 -2.64
CA LEU A 28 3.03 -11.03 -2.38
C LEU A 28 3.66 -10.56 -1.06
N ILE A 29 3.59 -9.26 -0.74
CA ILE A 29 4.00 -8.75 0.56
C ILE A 29 3.18 -9.41 1.66
N THR A 30 1.86 -9.51 1.50
CA THR A 30 0.99 -10.21 2.46
C THR A 30 1.42 -11.66 2.65
N ALA A 31 1.73 -12.37 1.56
CA ALA A 31 2.22 -13.76 1.63
C ALA A 31 3.56 -13.87 2.37
N ASN A 32 4.47 -12.90 2.21
CA ASN A 32 5.72 -12.88 2.98
C ASN A 32 5.47 -12.75 4.48
N TYR A 33 4.54 -11.87 4.90
CA TYR A 33 4.16 -11.74 6.31
C TYR A 33 3.39 -12.95 6.86
N ILE A 34 2.63 -13.67 6.03
CA ILE A 34 2.05 -14.98 6.40
C ILE A 34 3.17 -15.99 6.62
N GLY A 35 4.25 -15.93 5.82
CA GLY A 35 5.44 -16.74 6.00
C GLY A 35 6.18 -16.55 7.33
N TYR A 36 5.88 -15.50 8.09
CA TYR A 36 6.34 -15.35 9.47
C TYR A 36 5.71 -16.38 10.42
N PHE A 37 4.46 -16.80 10.17
CA PHE A 37 3.72 -17.72 11.02
C PHE A 37 3.86 -19.17 10.62
N ILE A 38 4.10 -19.45 9.34
CA ILE A 38 4.21 -20.80 8.78
C ILE A 38 5.34 -20.82 7.76
N GLU A 39 6.14 -21.87 7.78
CA GLU A 39 7.18 -22.07 6.78
C GLU A 39 6.55 -22.35 5.41
N ILE A 40 6.74 -21.45 4.46
CA ILE A 40 6.22 -21.55 3.10
C ILE A 40 7.30 -21.25 2.07
N ASN A 41 7.35 -22.07 1.03
CA ASN A 41 8.26 -21.86 -0.09
C ASN A 41 7.72 -20.81 -1.06
N GLN A 42 8.55 -20.39 -2.03
CA GLN A 42 8.18 -19.33 -2.99
C GLN A 42 6.95 -19.69 -3.84
N PHE A 43 6.76 -20.95 -4.20
CA PHE A 43 5.59 -21.40 -4.95
C PHE A 43 4.31 -21.25 -4.12
N GLN A 44 4.35 -21.64 -2.85
CA GLN A 44 3.23 -21.48 -1.92
C GLN A 44 2.89 -20.01 -1.67
N LYS A 45 3.89 -19.11 -1.57
CA LYS A 45 3.66 -17.67 -1.48
C LYS A 45 2.88 -17.13 -2.68
N ASN A 46 3.23 -17.58 -3.89
CA ASN A 46 2.52 -17.18 -5.10
C ASN A 46 1.06 -17.67 -5.10
N ILE A 47 0.80 -18.91 -4.66
CA ILE A 47 -0.57 -19.45 -4.53
C ILE A 47 -1.37 -18.63 -3.50
N ILE A 48 -0.79 -18.35 -2.34
CA ILE A 48 -1.44 -17.54 -1.30
C ILE A 48 -1.76 -16.14 -1.85
N ALA A 49 -0.84 -15.51 -2.57
CA ALA A 49 -1.07 -14.20 -3.18
C ALA A 49 -2.24 -14.20 -4.16
N ILE A 50 -2.33 -15.23 -5.03
CA ILE A 50 -3.45 -15.42 -5.96
C ILE A 50 -4.76 -15.64 -5.17
N PHE A 51 -4.73 -16.50 -4.16
CA PHE A 51 -5.90 -16.78 -3.33
C PHE A 51 -6.43 -15.51 -2.65
N ILE A 52 -5.56 -14.65 -2.11
CA ILE A 52 -5.95 -13.37 -1.50
C ILE A 52 -6.67 -12.47 -2.51
N ILE A 53 -6.14 -12.36 -3.73
CA ILE A 53 -6.77 -11.56 -4.80
C ILE A 53 -8.17 -12.10 -5.12
N ILE A 54 -8.30 -13.41 -5.31
CA ILE A 54 -9.59 -14.05 -5.61
C ILE A 54 -10.57 -13.85 -4.45
N LEU A 55 -10.13 -14.05 -3.21
CA LEU A 55 -10.95 -13.88 -2.01
C LEU A 55 -11.54 -12.47 -1.92
N PHE A 56 -10.72 -11.44 -2.07
CA PHE A 56 -11.20 -10.05 -2.03
C PHE A 56 -12.01 -9.67 -3.27
N GLY A 57 -11.78 -10.31 -4.41
CA GLY A 57 -12.65 -10.23 -5.57
C GLY A 57 -14.06 -10.74 -5.26
N ILE A 58 -14.16 -11.91 -4.64
CA ILE A 58 -15.44 -12.50 -4.21
C ILE A 58 -16.12 -11.63 -3.15
N VAL A 59 -15.37 -11.14 -2.14
CA VAL A 59 -15.93 -10.26 -1.09
C VAL A 59 -16.55 -9.00 -1.69
N ASN A 60 -15.88 -8.39 -2.67
CA ASN A 60 -16.43 -7.22 -3.37
C ASN A 60 -17.63 -7.55 -4.26
N TYR A 61 -17.67 -8.74 -4.86
CA TYR A 61 -18.79 -9.21 -5.67
C TYR A 61 -20.04 -9.50 -4.82
N VAL A 62 -19.85 -10.11 -3.64
CA VAL A 62 -20.98 -10.52 -2.76
C VAL A 62 -21.63 -9.32 -2.05
N GLY A 63 -20.88 -8.23 -1.80
CA GLY A 63 -21.49 -7.05 -1.19
C GLY A 63 -20.55 -5.91 -0.86
N VAL A 64 -20.84 -4.75 -1.42
CA VAL A 64 -20.10 -3.51 -1.24
C VAL A 64 -20.10 -3.05 0.23
N GLU A 65 -21.14 -3.29 1.00
CA GLU A 65 -21.24 -2.90 2.41
C GLU A 65 -20.19 -3.62 3.27
N ARG A 66 -20.05 -4.94 3.09
CA ARG A 66 -19.05 -5.76 3.80
C ARG A 66 -17.63 -5.36 3.42
N ALA A 67 -17.39 -5.16 2.13
CA ALA A 67 -16.11 -4.68 1.63
C ALA A 67 -15.77 -3.29 2.19
N SER A 68 -16.75 -2.37 2.28
CA SER A 68 -16.60 -1.04 2.85
C SER A 68 -16.30 -1.08 4.37
N PHE A 69 -17.01 -1.92 5.12
CA PHE A 69 -16.74 -2.12 6.54
C PHE A 69 -15.30 -2.60 6.77
N TYR A 70 -14.89 -3.66 6.04
CA TYR A 70 -13.52 -4.16 6.14
C TYR A 70 -12.48 -3.10 5.79
N ASN A 71 -12.74 -2.29 4.76
CA ASN A 71 -11.83 -1.21 4.38
C ASN A 71 -11.68 -0.14 5.47
N LYS A 72 -12.78 0.25 6.14
CA LYS A 72 -12.74 1.18 7.27
C LYS A 72 -11.96 0.60 8.45
N PHE A 73 -12.25 -0.65 8.80
CA PHE A 73 -11.56 -1.37 9.88
C PHE A 73 -10.06 -1.47 9.61
N SER A 74 -9.67 -1.97 8.43
CA SER A 74 -8.25 -2.10 8.08
C SER A 74 -7.53 -0.76 7.99
N SER A 75 -8.22 0.31 7.55
CA SER A 75 -7.65 1.66 7.53
C SER A 75 -7.40 2.20 8.94
N PHE A 76 -8.30 1.95 9.87
CA PHE A 76 -8.11 2.31 11.28
C PHE A 76 -6.93 1.53 11.89
N VAL A 77 -6.91 0.19 11.72
CA VAL A 77 -5.84 -0.67 12.25
C VAL A 77 -4.48 -0.27 11.68
N LYS A 78 -4.37 -0.03 10.37
CA LYS A 78 -3.10 0.37 9.76
C LYS A 78 -2.60 1.72 10.28
N THR A 79 -3.46 2.73 10.32
CA THR A 79 -3.07 4.08 10.71
C THR A 79 -2.65 4.12 12.19
N LEU A 80 -3.49 3.54 13.06
CA LEU A 80 -3.21 3.48 14.49
C LEU A 80 -2.02 2.57 14.79
N GLY A 81 -2.01 1.37 14.21
CA GLY A 81 -0.96 0.37 14.44
C GLY A 81 0.42 0.88 14.05
N ILE A 82 0.58 1.44 12.86
CA ILE A 82 1.87 1.97 12.39
C ILE A 82 2.25 3.23 13.19
N ALA A 83 1.30 4.12 13.47
CA ALA A 83 1.59 5.33 14.25
C ALA A 83 2.04 4.99 15.67
N VAL A 84 1.35 4.09 16.36
CA VAL A 84 1.71 3.64 17.72
C VAL A 84 3.06 2.92 17.68
N PHE A 85 3.25 1.97 16.77
CA PHE A 85 4.52 1.25 16.62
C PHE A 85 5.70 2.18 16.40
N THR A 86 5.56 3.13 15.48
CA THR A 86 6.59 4.10 15.14
C THR A 86 6.91 5.01 16.34
N THR A 87 5.88 5.56 16.97
CA THR A 87 6.05 6.47 18.10
C THR A 87 6.68 5.77 19.29
N VAL A 88 6.13 4.62 19.70
CA VAL A 88 6.64 3.84 20.83
C VAL A 88 8.06 3.34 20.54
N GLY A 89 8.32 2.85 19.32
CA GLY A 89 9.65 2.38 18.93
C GLY A 89 10.72 3.48 19.01
N LEU A 90 10.44 4.67 18.50
CA LEU A 90 11.35 5.80 18.57
C LEU A 90 11.59 6.29 20.01
N PHE A 91 10.55 6.28 20.86
CA PHE A 91 10.70 6.69 22.26
C PHE A 91 11.48 5.68 23.11
N ILE A 92 11.26 4.35 22.89
CA ILE A 92 11.92 3.30 23.69
C ILE A 92 13.38 3.12 23.26
N TYR A 93 13.63 3.10 21.96
CA TYR A 93 14.96 2.79 21.43
C TYR A 93 15.90 4.00 21.40
N GLY A 94 15.36 5.21 21.31
CA GLY A 94 16.13 6.46 21.23
C GLY A 94 16.98 6.61 19.97
N GLY A 95 17.06 5.57 19.14
CA GLY A 95 17.72 5.51 17.84
C GLY A 95 19.25 5.57 17.87
N GLU A 96 19.92 4.61 17.30
CA GLU A 96 21.33 4.73 16.96
C GLU A 96 21.47 5.49 15.63
N PHE A 97 21.62 6.81 15.71
CA PHE A 97 21.78 7.66 14.51
C PHE A 97 23.05 7.36 13.70
N SER A 98 24.02 6.68 14.28
CA SER A 98 25.17 6.12 13.57
C SER A 98 24.78 5.16 12.45
N ASN A 99 23.66 4.44 12.60
CA ASN A 99 23.10 3.54 11.60
C ASN A 99 22.54 4.25 10.35
N LEU A 100 22.39 5.58 10.41
CA LEU A 100 21.96 6.39 9.26
C LEU A 100 23.12 6.77 8.33
N SER A 101 24.36 6.44 8.69
CA SER A 101 25.53 6.71 7.84
C SER A 101 25.43 5.89 6.54
N PRO A 102 25.58 6.51 5.37
CA PRO A 102 25.49 5.82 4.09
C PRO A 102 26.68 4.89 3.91
N SER A 103 26.52 3.61 4.22
CA SER A 103 27.51 2.56 3.97
C SER A 103 27.28 1.85 2.62
N VAL A 104 26.13 2.10 1.98
CA VAL A 104 25.74 1.42 0.75
C VAL A 104 26.21 2.20 -0.47
N GLN A 105 27.03 1.55 -1.29
CA GLN A 105 27.39 2.12 -2.59
C GLN A 105 26.15 2.13 -3.51
N ALA A 106 25.87 3.28 -4.09
CA ALA A 106 24.86 3.43 -5.12
C ALA A 106 25.20 2.53 -6.32
N ASN A 107 24.18 2.08 -7.06
CA ASN A 107 24.39 1.26 -8.25
C ASN A 107 25.21 2.04 -9.28
N GLN A 108 26.47 1.64 -9.46
CA GLN A 108 27.43 2.34 -10.35
C GLN A 108 26.98 2.34 -11.82
N ASN A 109 26.15 1.37 -12.22
CA ASN A 109 25.65 1.25 -13.61
C ASN A 109 24.60 2.31 -13.96
N LEU A 110 23.90 2.89 -12.95
CA LEU A 110 22.81 3.86 -13.20
C LEU A 110 23.27 5.32 -13.08
N GLY A 111 24.44 5.57 -12.49
CA GLY A 111 24.89 6.92 -12.16
C GLY A 111 23.98 7.64 -11.14
N PRO A 112 24.34 8.85 -10.69
CA PRO A 112 23.58 9.56 -9.63
C PRO A 112 22.14 9.88 -10.00
N ILE A 113 21.91 10.34 -11.23
CA ILE A 113 20.57 10.69 -11.73
C ILE A 113 19.69 9.43 -11.85
N GLY A 114 20.23 8.34 -12.41
CA GLY A 114 19.50 7.08 -12.54
C GLY A 114 19.10 6.49 -11.19
N ASN A 115 19.99 6.53 -10.21
CA ASN A 115 19.71 6.10 -8.83
C ASN A 115 18.63 6.98 -8.17
N PHE A 116 18.67 8.30 -8.38
CA PHE A 116 17.65 9.20 -7.87
C PHE A 116 16.28 8.91 -8.51
N VAL A 117 16.22 8.73 -9.82
CA VAL A 117 14.98 8.40 -10.53
C VAL A 117 14.41 7.06 -10.07
N ALA A 118 15.25 6.04 -9.91
CA ALA A 118 14.81 4.74 -9.40
C ALA A 118 14.23 4.85 -7.98
N ALA A 119 14.88 5.58 -7.09
CA ALA A 119 14.38 5.84 -5.74
C ALA A 119 13.07 6.65 -5.77
N ALA A 120 12.98 7.69 -6.60
CA ALA A 120 11.77 8.50 -6.76
C ALA A 120 10.57 7.67 -7.24
N ILE A 121 10.76 6.73 -8.16
CA ILE A 121 9.71 5.81 -8.62
C ILE A 121 9.17 4.98 -7.46
N LEU A 122 10.03 4.42 -6.61
CA LEU A 122 9.63 3.63 -5.44
C LEU A 122 8.86 4.47 -4.41
N VAL A 123 9.32 5.70 -4.16
CA VAL A 123 8.61 6.64 -3.27
C VAL A 123 7.24 6.98 -3.84
N LEU A 124 7.13 7.32 -5.13
CA LEU A 124 5.86 7.61 -5.79
C LEU A 124 4.91 6.40 -5.72
N PHE A 125 5.44 5.17 -5.87
CA PHE A 125 4.65 3.95 -5.71
C PHE A 125 4.03 3.86 -4.31
N SER A 126 4.78 4.21 -3.26
CA SER A 126 4.29 4.19 -1.87
C SER A 126 3.16 5.17 -1.60
N TYR A 127 3.08 6.24 -2.39
CA TYR A 127 2.00 7.25 -2.30
C TYR A 127 0.82 6.98 -3.24
N LEU A 128 0.79 5.88 -3.99
CA LEU A 128 -0.33 5.56 -4.88
C LEU A 128 -1.65 5.43 -4.11
N GLY A 129 -2.72 5.98 -4.71
CA GLY A 129 -4.08 5.87 -4.18
C GLY A 129 -4.69 7.18 -3.68
N TRP A 130 -3.94 8.27 -3.63
CA TRP A 130 -4.47 9.60 -3.32
C TRP A 130 -5.56 10.05 -4.32
N ASP A 131 -5.44 9.62 -5.58
CA ASP A 131 -6.36 9.88 -6.68
C ASP A 131 -7.76 9.30 -6.45
N ARG A 132 -7.88 8.28 -5.58
CA ARG A 132 -9.14 7.56 -5.32
C ARG A 132 -10.22 8.45 -4.73
N VAL A 133 -9.85 9.52 -4.03
CA VAL A 133 -10.80 10.49 -3.49
C VAL A 133 -11.63 11.15 -4.60
N GLY A 134 -11.05 11.32 -5.80
CA GLY A 134 -11.74 11.85 -6.96
C GLY A 134 -12.87 10.95 -7.49
N TYR A 135 -12.74 9.63 -7.38
CA TYR A 135 -13.75 8.68 -7.88
C TYR A 135 -15.02 8.63 -7.03
N VAL A 136 -14.95 9.08 -5.79
CA VAL A 136 -16.10 9.16 -4.89
C VAL A 136 -16.64 10.59 -4.73
N ALA A 137 -16.12 11.54 -5.49
CA ALA A 137 -16.49 12.96 -5.41
C ALA A 137 -17.99 13.21 -5.60
N GLY A 138 -18.66 12.42 -6.46
CA GLY A 138 -20.10 12.50 -6.71
C GLY A 138 -20.98 12.11 -5.52
N GLU A 139 -20.43 11.36 -4.55
CA GLU A 139 -21.13 10.90 -3.34
C GLU A 139 -20.88 11.82 -2.13
N MET A 140 -20.00 12.82 -2.28
CA MET A 140 -19.59 13.71 -1.19
C MET A 140 -20.47 14.94 -1.06
N LYS A 141 -20.74 15.33 0.19
CA LYS A 141 -21.30 16.65 0.48
C LYS A 141 -20.18 17.70 0.36
N ASN A 142 -20.38 18.75 -0.45
CA ASN A 142 -19.42 19.84 -0.67
C ASN A 142 -18.01 19.37 -1.15
N PRO A 143 -17.90 18.61 -2.27
CA PRO A 143 -16.64 18.02 -2.70
C PRO A 143 -15.55 19.07 -2.98
N LYS A 144 -15.92 20.27 -3.47
CA LYS A 144 -14.97 21.37 -3.74
C LYS A 144 -14.15 21.80 -2.52
N LYS A 145 -14.72 21.68 -1.30
CA LYS A 145 -14.04 22.01 -0.04
C LYS A 145 -13.40 20.77 0.60
N ILE A 146 -14.11 19.65 0.59
CA ILE A 146 -13.69 18.44 1.32
C ILE A 146 -12.50 17.77 0.62
N ILE A 147 -12.49 17.68 -0.71
CA ILE A 147 -11.39 17.01 -1.44
C ILE A 147 -10.04 17.66 -1.15
N PRO A 148 -9.83 18.98 -1.34
CA PRO A 148 -8.53 19.60 -1.04
C PRO A 148 -8.10 19.43 0.40
N LEU A 149 -9.03 19.56 1.36
CA LEU A 149 -8.73 19.38 2.79
C LEU A 149 -8.33 17.96 3.11
N THR A 150 -9.06 16.97 2.59
CA THR A 150 -8.75 15.54 2.78
C THR A 150 -7.39 15.20 2.17
N MET A 151 -7.07 15.74 0.99
CA MET A 151 -5.78 15.54 0.34
C MET A 151 -4.66 16.17 1.18
N PHE A 152 -4.81 17.42 1.60
CA PHE A 152 -3.77 18.11 2.36
C PHE A 152 -3.49 17.41 3.70
N TYR A 153 -4.51 17.21 4.54
CA TYR A 153 -4.31 16.56 5.84
C TYR A 153 -3.97 15.09 5.73
N GLY A 154 -4.59 14.38 4.80
CA GLY A 154 -4.33 12.95 4.58
C GLY A 154 -2.90 12.70 4.10
N LEU A 155 -2.43 13.43 3.09
CA LEU A 155 -1.06 13.28 2.59
C LEU A 155 -0.03 13.74 3.63
N SER A 156 -0.30 14.83 4.36
CA SER A 156 0.60 15.28 5.44
C SER A 156 0.72 14.24 6.55
N LEU A 157 -0.39 13.65 6.99
CA LEU A 157 -0.38 12.60 8.01
C LEU A 157 0.38 11.35 7.53
N ILE A 158 0.14 10.92 6.30
CA ILE A 158 0.83 9.77 5.71
C ILE A 158 2.33 10.06 5.60
N ALA A 159 2.72 11.26 5.16
CA ALA A 159 4.13 11.65 5.06
C ALA A 159 4.84 11.61 6.42
N LEU A 160 4.19 12.12 7.48
CA LEU A 160 4.72 12.05 8.84
C LEU A 160 4.89 10.61 9.34
N ILE A 161 3.88 9.76 9.11
CA ILE A 161 3.96 8.34 9.49
C ILE A 161 5.08 7.63 8.71
N TYR A 162 5.21 7.88 7.41
CA TYR A 162 6.24 7.25 6.58
C TYR A 162 7.65 7.71 6.96
N LEU A 163 7.84 8.99 7.22
CA LEU A 163 9.11 9.51 7.68
C LEU A 163 9.50 8.90 9.04
N GLY A 164 8.58 8.87 9.98
CA GLY A 164 8.80 8.26 11.29
C GLY A 164 9.10 6.76 11.20
N ALA A 165 8.32 6.01 10.41
CA ALA A 165 8.53 4.58 10.23
C ALA A 165 9.89 4.28 9.57
N ASN A 166 10.26 5.01 8.51
CA ASN A 166 11.56 4.85 7.88
C ASN A 166 12.72 5.22 8.84
N LEU A 167 12.57 6.31 9.59
CA LEU A 167 13.55 6.67 10.61
C LEU A 167 13.73 5.52 11.62
N LEU A 168 12.63 4.95 12.14
CA LEU A 168 12.68 3.82 13.05
C LEU A 168 13.37 2.61 12.44
N TYR A 169 12.99 2.22 11.22
CA TYR A 169 13.58 1.05 10.54
C TYR A 169 15.09 1.21 10.35
N HIS A 170 15.53 2.38 9.87
CA HIS A 170 16.94 2.62 9.63
C HIS A 170 17.76 2.77 10.92
N THR A 171 17.21 3.35 11.97
CA THR A 171 17.92 3.46 13.26
C THR A 171 18.05 2.11 13.96
N VAL A 172 17.07 1.18 13.79
CA VAL A 172 17.08 -0.14 14.44
C VAL A 172 17.84 -1.17 13.64
N LEU A 173 17.57 -1.29 12.33
CA LEU A 173 18.13 -2.33 11.46
C LEU A 173 19.39 -1.88 10.71
N GLY A 174 19.61 -0.56 10.60
CA GLY A 174 20.59 -0.01 9.67
C GLY A 174 20.18 -0.19 8.21
N ILE A 175 20.95 0.40 7.29
CA ILE A 175 20.65 0.39 5.85
C ILE A 175 20.72 -1.05 5.30
N GLU A 176 21.73 -1.83 5.68
CA GLU A 176 21.90 -3.21 5.23
C GLU A 176 20.80 -4.14 5.76
N GLY A 177 20.37 -3.98 7.02
CA GLY A 177 19.28 -4.75 7.60
C GLY A 177 17.96 -4.48 6.87
N VAL A 178 17.64 -3.22 6.58
CA VAL A 178 16.45 -2.86 5.80
C VAL A 178 16.51 -3.43 4.39
N ARG A 179 17.66 -3.36 3.73
CA ARG A 179 17.87 -3.87 2.36
C ARG A 179 17.65 -5.38 2.24
N ASN A 180 18.07 -6.14 3.24
CA ASN A 180 18.05 -7.61 3.22
C ASN A 180 16.76 -8.21 3.80
N SER A 181 15.92 -7.39 4.44
CA SER A 181 14.68 -7.84 5.06
C SER A 181 13.51 -7.88 4.05
N LEU A 182 12.74 -8.98 4.08
CA LEU A 182 11.48 -9.12 3.35
C LEU A 182 10.26 -8.65 4.20
N ILE A 183 10.44 -8.49 5.51
CA ILE A 183 9.38 -8.17 6.48
C ILE A 183 9.86 -7.13 7.49
N VAL A 184 10.41 -6.01 6.97
CA VAL A 184 11.12 -4.95 7.71
C VAL A 184 10.44 -4.54 9.02
N ALA A 185 9.11 -4.35 9.00
CA ALA A 185 8.37 -3.95 10.21
C ALA A 185 8.39 -5.02 11.29
N SER A 186 8.29 -6.30 10.90
CA SER A 186 8.35 -7.44 11.84
C SER A 186 9.74 -7.62 12.43
N ASP A 187 10.79 -7.52 11.59
CA ASP A 187 12.17 -7.64 12.04
C ASP A 187 12.54 -6.51 13.01
N THR A 188 12.12 -5.27 12.69
CA THR A 188 12.26 -4.13 13.60
C THR A 188 11.53 -4.38 14.93
N ALA A 189 10.29 -4.86 14.86
CA ALA A 189 9.50 -5.16 16.08
C ALA A 189 10.10 -6.30 16.88
N SER A 190 10.73 -7.28 16.27
CA SER A 190 11.43 -8.38 16.93
C SER A 190 12.60 -7.87 17.77
N ILE A 191 13.39 -6.92 17.25
CA ILE A 191 14.49 -6.31 18.00
C ILE A 191 13.99 -5.47 19.17
N LEU A 192 12.92 -4.69 18.97
CA LEU A 192 12.42 -3.76 20.00
C LEU A 192 11.59 -4.45 21.10
N PHE A 193 10.75 -5.40 20.72
CA PHE A 193 9.70 -5.98 21.57
C PHE A 193 9.72 -7.51 21.63
N GLY A 194 10.73 -8.14 20.99
CA GLY A 194 10.83 -9.59 20.89
C GLY A 194 9.74 -10.22 20.00
N ASN A 195 9.59 -11.54 20.08
CA ASN A 195 8.63 -12.30 19.28
C ASN A 195 7.17 -11.82 19.39
N PRO A 196 6.65 -11.43 20.58
CA PRO A 196 5.28 -10.90 20.66
C PRO A 196 5.08 -9.63 19.83
N GLY A 197 6.05 -8.72 19.82
CA GLY A 197 6.01 -7.52 19.01
C GLY A 197 6.01 -7.83 17.52
N ALA A 198 6.89 -8.72 17.06
CA ALA A 198 6.95 -9.18 15.68
C ALA A 198 5.62 -9.81 15.22
N THR A 199 5.01 -10.63 16.08
CA THR A 199 3.70 -11.26 15.83
C THR A 199 2.59 -10.23 15.64
N ILE A 200 2.48 -9.26 16.55
CA ILE A 200 1.46 -8.21 16.50
C ILE A 200 1.63 -7.37 15.24
N ILE A 201 2.84 -6.92 14.95
CA ILE A 201 3.12 -6.10 13.76
C ILE A 201 2.87 -6.87 12.47
N SER A 202 3.23 -8.15 12.41
CA SER A 202 2.93 -8.99 11.24
C SER A 202 1.43 -9.08 10.98
N LEU A 203 0.60 -9.25 12.02
CA LEU A 203 -0.85 -9.24 11.89
C LEU A 203 -1.39 -7.87 11.42
N VAL A 204 -0.88 -6.77 12.00
CA VAL A 204 -1.24 -5.41 11.57
C VAL A 204 -0.93 -5.19 10.09
N VAL A 205 0.24 -5.63 9.63
CA VAL A 205 0.64 -5.50 8.22
C VAL A 205 -0.25 -6.36 7.31
N ILE A 206 -0.57 -7.60 7.68
CA ILE A 206 -1.48 -8.47 6.92
C ILE A 206 -2.86 -7.80 6.77
N ILE A 207 -3.45 -7.31 7.87
CA ILE A 207 -4.74 -6.61 7.85
C ILE A 207 -4.65 -5.33 6.98
N SER A 208 -3.59 -4.58 7.12
CA SER A 208 -3.34 -3.35 6.35
C SER A 208 -3.23 -3.63 4.84
N ALA A 209 -2.43 -4.62 4.48
CA ALA A 209 -2.15 -4.99 3.10
C ALA A 209 -3.41 -5.53 2.41
N THR A 210 -4.13 -6.45 3.04
CA THR A 210 -5.40 -6.98 2.53
C THR A 210 -6.48 -5.91 2.42
N GLY A 211 -6.55 -4.97 3.36
CA GLY A 211 -7.41 -3.79 3.26
C GLY A 211 -7.07 -2.89 2.06
N SER A 212 -5.78 -2.76 1.73
CA SER A 212 -5.34 -2.00 0.56
C SER A 212 -5.73 -2.68 -0.76
N ILE A 213 -5.66 -4.01 -0.83
CA ILE A 213 -6.16 -4.81 -1.96
C ILE A 213 -7.67 -4.59 -2.12
N ASN A 214 -8.43 -4.75 -1.03
CA ASN A 214 -9.87 -4.53 -1.02
C ASN A 214 -10.26 -3.13 -1.51
N GLY A 215 -9.62 -2.08 -0.97
CA GLY A 215 -9.87 -0.69 -1.39
C GLY A 215 -9.49 -0.41 -2.86
N THR A 216 -8.49 -1.11 -3.37
CA THR A 216 -8.12 -1.04 -4.80
C THR A 216 -9.22 -1.63 -5.68
N MET A 217 -9.74 -2.79 -5.33
CA MET A 217 -10.83 -3.45 -6.07
C MET A 217 -12.12 -2.62 -6.04
N MET A 218 -12.51 -2.09 -4.87
CA MET A 218 -13.67 -1.21 -4.74
C MET A 218 -13.59 0.04 -5.60
N SER A 219 -12.41 0.66 -5.69
CA SER A 219 -12.24 1.88 -6.49
C SER A 219 -12.13 1.60 -7.98
N ALA A 220 -11.51 0.46 -8.35
CA ALA A 220 -11.33 0.06 -9.73
C ALA A 220 -12.68 -0.30 -10.40
N SER A 221 -13.56 -1.02 -9.71
CA SER A 221 -14.87 -1.40 -10.25
C SER A 221 -15.71 -0.18 -10.66
N ARG A 222 -15.70 0.90 -9.88
CA ARG A 222 -16.40 2.15 -10.20
C ARG A 222 -15.86 2.83 -11.45
N LEU A 223 -14.53 2.82 -11.63
CA LEU A 223 -13.91 3.37 -12.82
C LEU A 223 -14.29 2.56 -14.07
N TYR A 224 -14.23 1.22 -13.99
CA TYR A 224 -14.56 0.36 -15.13
C TYR A 224 -16.03 0.46 -15.50
N TYR A 225 -16.92 0.58 -14.53
CA TYR A 225 -18.33 0.85 -14.76
C TYR A 225 -18.56 2.18 -15.51
N ALA A 226 -17.92 3.27 -15.06
CA ALA A 226 -18.00 4.57 -15.72
C ALA A 226 -17.51 4.50 -17.18
N MET A 227 -16.39 3.82 -17.41
CA MET A 227 -15.86 3.61 -18.78
C MET A 227 -16.79 2.79 -19.67
N ALA A 228 -17.45 1.75 -19.13
CA ALA A 228 -18.40 0.96 -19.87
C ALA A 228 -19.64 1.78 -20.27
N ARG A 229 -20.12 2.66 -19.38
CA ARG A 229 -21.21 3.61 -19.68
C ARG A 229 -20.84 4.59 -20.78
N ASP A 230 -19.59 5.03 -20.81
CA ASP A 230 -19.06 5.93 -21.83
C ASP A 230 -18.68 5.18 -23.13
N LYS A 231 -18.97 3.87 -23.22
CA LYS A 231 -18.64 2.98 -24.36
C LYS A 231 -17.14 2.88 -24.66
N LEU A 232 -16.28 3.12 -23.65
CA LEU A 232 -14.83 3.01 -23.72
C LEU A 232 -14.30 1.65 -23.27
N LEU A 233 -15.19 0.82 -22.68
CA LEU A 233 -14.92 -0.54 -22.22
C LEU A 233 -16.05 -1.48 -22.62
N PHE A 234 -15.85 -2.81 -22.49
CA PHE A 234 -16.85 -3.81 -22.87
C PHE A 234 -18.16 -3.65 -22.08
N ASN A 235 -19.30 -3.84 -22.74
CA ASN A 235 -20.64 -3.63 -22.17
C ASN A 235 -20.93 -4.49 -20.94
N TRP A 236 -20.26 -5.63 -20.79
CA TRP A 236 -20.45 -6.54 -19.62
C TRP A 236 -19.94 -5.93 -18.30
N PHE A 237 -19.11 -4.88 -18.33
CA PHE A 237 -18.77 -4.09 -17.13
C PHE A 237 -19.86 -3.08 -16.73
N ASN A 238 -20.94 -2.96 -17.49
CA ASN A 238 -22.05 -2.04 -17.22
C ASN A 238 -23.12 -2.63 -16.28
N TYR A 239 -22.96 -3.87 -15.82
CA TYR A 239 -23.84 -4.51 -14.84
C TYR A 239 -23.23 -4.38 -13.44
N ILE A 240 -23.98 -3.77 -12.52
CA ILE A 240 -23.71 -3.71 -11.08
C ILE A 240 -24.86 -4.41 -10.34
#